data_3c08f554a7e96c69f07134314e705d6f
#
_entry.id   3c08f554a7e96c69f07134314e705d6f
#
_cell.length_a   1.000
_cell.length_b   1.000
_cell.length_c   1.000
_cell.angle_alpha   90.00
_cell.angle_beta   90.00
_cell.angle_gamma   90.00
#
_symmetry.space_group_name_H-M   'P 1'
#
loop_
_entity.id
_entity.type
_entity.pdbx_description
1 polymer ?
#
loop_
_entity_poly.entity_id
_entity_poly.type
_entity_poly.pdbx_seq_one_letter_code
_entity_poly.pdbx_strand_id
1 'polypeptide(L)'
;MRWVRDFHPQTDQTKLYRQALVITLGGNLLLAATKGIVAAISGSAAIYSDAANSISDVVYSLLMVLGLYVAMQPPDLSHPQGHARFEPLVGMLVTLSMAFAGFEAARNSYLRYTAGGGVIALDLPTLVLLLSAALKAGMYVSISRIAKKLLSPTLKTTARDNLSDVLTSLAAFLGVIGSNFIHPLADPVAGFVVA
;
A
#
# COMPACT_ATOMS: atom_id res chain seq x y z
N MET A 1 2.98 -13.83 44.66
CA MET A 1 3.75 -12.80 43.93
C MET A 1 3.02 -12.45 42.64
N ARG A 2 2.41 -11.27 42.54
CA ARG A 2 1.76 -10.80 41.29
C ARG A 2 2.84 -10.13 40.44
N TRP A 3 3.34 -10.83 39.44
CA TRP A 3 4.17 -10.25 38.39
C TRP A 3 3.28 -9.64 37.27
N VAL A 4 2.34 -8.79 37.63
CA VAL A 4 1.64 -7.96 36.66
C VAL A 4 2.43 -6.66 36.60
N ARG A 5 3.23 -6.50 35.54
CA ARG A 5 3.77 -5.19 35.18
C ARG A 5 2.57 -4.28 34.95
N ASP A 6 2.47 -3.19 35.69
CA ASP A 6 1.49 -2.13 35.43
C ASP A 6 1.77 -1.61 34.02
N PHE A 7 1.00 -2.09 33.05
CA PHE A 7 1.05 -1.62 31.70
C PHE A 7 0.24 -0.33 31.61
N HIS A 8 0.94 0.79 31.59
CA HIS A 8 0.35 2.08 31.28
C HIS A 8 0.67 2.39 29.81
N PRO A 9 -0.29 2.20 28.87
CA PRO A 9 -0.10 2.65 27.52
C PRO A 9 0.13 4.16 27.54
N GLN A 10 1.28 4.60 27.00
CA GLN A 10 1.53 6.03 26.89
C GLN A 10 0.47 6.60 25.95
N THR A 11 -0.40 7.45 26.48
CA THR A 11 -1.57 8.01 25.78
C THR A 11 -1.19 8.62 24.42
N ASP A 12 0.01 9.18 24.32
CA ASP A 12 0.53 9.77 23.08
C ASP A 12 0.90 8.70 22.02
N GLN A 13 1.40 7.55 22.44
CA GLN A 13 1.69 6.44 21.50
C GLN A 13 0.40 5.88 20.92
N THR A 14 -0.63 5.67 21.72
CA THR A 14 -1.94 5.19 21.25
C THR A 14 -2.57 6.16 20.25
N LYS A 15 -2.47 7.46 20.48
CA LYS A 15 -2.95 8.48 19.53
C LYS A 15 -2.21 8.41 18.19
N LEU A 16 -0.89 8.25 18.22
CA LEU A 16 -0.07 8.15 17.00
C LEU A 16 -0.39 6.87 16.21
N TYR A 17 -0.54 5.73 16.89
CA TYR A 17 -0.99 4.49 16.24
C TYR A 17 -2.36 4.67 15.58
N ARG A 18 -3.33 5.24 16.31
CA ARG A 18 -4.67 5.51 15.76
C ARG A 18 -4.61 6.43 14.54
N GLN A 19 -3.79 7.47 14.57
CA GLN A 19 -3.59 8.35 13.41
C GLN A 19 -3.03 7.58 12.21
N ALA A 20 -2.01 6.75 12.41
CA ALA A 20 -1.46 5.93 11.32
C ALA A 20 -2.50 4.98 10.73
N LEU A 21 -3.30 4.31 11.58
CA LEU A 21 -4.36 3.41 11.16
C LEU A 21 -5.44 4.14 10.34
N VAL A 22 -5.88 5.31 10.80
CA VAL A 22 -6.88 6.14 10.09
C VAL A 22 -6.35 6.62 8.74
N ILE A 23 -5.08 7.06 8.68
CA ILE A 23 -4.45 7.50 7.42
C ILE A 23 -4.36 6.33 6.45
N THR A 24 -3.91 5.15 6.90
CA THR A 24 -3.72 3.98 6.03
C THR A 24 -5.06 3.44 5.53
N LEU A 25 -5.97 3.13 6.42
CA LEU A 25 -7.27 2.56 6.05
C LEU A 25 -8.13 3.58 5.30
N GLY A 26 -8.20 4.82 5.79
CA GLY A 26 -8.98 5.88 5.16
C GLY A 26 -8.45 6.27 3.79
N GLY A 27 -7.12 6.36 3.64
CA GLY A 27 -6.47 6.63 2.35
C GLY A 27 -6.73 5.51 1.33
N ASN A 28 -6.57 4.24 1.72
CA ASN A 28 -6.82 3.11 0.83
C ASN A 28 -8.32 2.94 0.49
N LEU A 29 -9.22 3.21 1.44
CA LEU A 29 -10.68 3.25 1.16
C LEU A 29 -11.02 4.35 0.15
N LEU A 30 -10.45 5.54 0.30
CA LEU A 30 -10.66 6.65 -0.63
C LEU A 30 -10.15 6.30 -2.02
N LEU A 31 -8.97 5.69 -2.12
CA LEU A 31 -8.42 5.23 -3.41
C LEU A 31 -9.28 4.16 -4.06
N ALA A 32 -9.68 3.13 -3.31
CA ALA A 32 -10.52 2.05 -3.81
C ALA A 32 -11.89 2.58 -4.29
N ALA A 33 -12.52 3.48 -3.52
CA ALA A 33 -13.78 4.10 -3.89
C ALA A 33 -13.64 4.97 -5.16
N THR A 34 -12.64 5.85 -5.21
CA THR A 34 -12.40 6.74 -6.36
C THR A 34 -12.12 5.94 -7.63
N LYS A 35 -11.21 4.97 -7.56
CA LYS A 35 -10.86 4.10 -8.69
C LYS A 35 -12.03 3.22 -9.12
N GLY A 36 -12.80 2.68 -8.15
CA GLY A 36 -13.99 1.88 -8.42
C GLY A 36 -15.07 2.67 -9.16
N ILE A 37 -15.34 3.91 -8.75
CA ILE A 37 -16.30 4.81 -9.42
C ILE A 37 -15.83 5.10 -10.85
N VAL A 38 -14.54 5.47 -11.02
CA VAL A 38 -13.97 5.77 -12.34
C VAL A 38 -13.98 4.53 -13.24
N ALA A 39 -13.70 3.35 -12.70
CA ALA A 39 -13.80 2.07 -13.43
C ALA A 39 -15.23 1.83 -13.95
N ALA A 40 -16.24 2.01 -13.09
CA ALA A 40 -17.64 1.82 -13.45
C ALA A 40 -18.12 2.80 -14.53
N ILE A 41 -17.65 4.05 -14.50
CA ILE A 41 -18.03 5.08 -15.48
C ILE A 41 -17.30 4.89 -16.81
N SER A 42 -15.99 4.58 -16.77
CA SER A 42 -15.17 4.47 -17.97
C SER A 42 -15.30 3.15 -18.70
N GLY A 43 -15.74 2.07 -18.02
CA GLY A 43 -15.76 0.72 -18.55
C GLY A 43 -14.38 0.15 -18.93
N SER A 44 -13.30 0.83 -18.53
CA SER A 44 -11.93 0.45 -18.86
C SER A 44 -11.46 -0.74 -18.02
N ALA A 45 -11.04 -1.83 -18.69
CA ALA A 45 -10.49 -3.01 -18.03
C ALA A 45 -9.21 -2.69 -17.22
N ALA A 46 -8.41 -1.72 -17.67
CA ALA A 46 -7.20 -1.29 -16.96
C ALA A 46 -7.56 -0.63 -15.62
N ILE A 47 -8.57 0.25 -15.60
CA ILE A 47 -9.03 0.89 -14.36
C ILE A 47 -9.70 -0.13 -13.44
N TYR A 48 -10.45 -1.11 -13.98
CA TYR A 48 -11.00 -2.21 -13.17
C TYR A 48 -9.90 -2.99 -12.47
N SER A 49 -8.82 -3.32 -13.18
CA SER A 49 -7.67 -4.02 -12.59
C SER A 49 -7.00 -3.18 -11.49
N ASP A 50 -6.82 -1.87 -11.72
CA ASP A 50 -6.23 -0.94 -10.75
C ASP A 50 -7.15 -0.73 -9.53
N ALA A 51 -8.47 -0.69 -9.73
CA ALA A 51 -9.46 -0.66 -8.65
C ALA A 51 -9.43 -1.94 -7.81
N ALA A 52 -9.33 -3.11 -8.45
CA ALA A 52 -9.21 -4.40 -7.77
C ALA A 52 -7.95 -4.47 -6.90
N ASN A 53 -6.81 -3.95 -7.39
CA ASN A 53 -5.59 -3.82 -6.60
C ASN A 53 -5.81 -2.92 -5.37
N SER A 54 -6.48 -1.77 -5.54
CA SER A 54 -6.79 -0.87 -4.41
C SER A 54 -7.77 -1.48 -3.40
N ILE A 55 -8.66 -2.39 -3.81
CA ILE A 55 -9.50 -3.18 -2.89
C ILE A 55 -8.62 -4.14 -2.07
N SER A 56 -7.63 -4.77 -2.69
CA SER A 56 -6.66 -5.61 -1.97
C SER A 56 -5.90 -4.80 -0.91
N ASP A 57 -5.48 -3.58 -1.22
CA ASP A 57 -4.84 -2.66 -0.26
C ASP A 57 -5.76 -2.36 0.94
N VAL A 58 -7.07 -2.24 0.72
CA VAL A 58 -8.05 -2.08 1.81
C VAL A 58 -8.09 -3.33 2.69
N VAL A 59 -8.12 -4.53 2.10
CA VAL A 59 -8.11 -5.78 2.86
C VAL A 59 -6.85 -5.89 3.72
N TYR A 60 -5.67 -5.62 3.15
CA TYR A 60 -4.41 -5.60 3.91
C TYR A 60 -4.41 -4.54 5.01
N SER A 61 -4.96 -3.36 4.74
CA SER A 61 -5.10 -2.30 5.75
C SER A 61 -5.99 -2.72 6.92
N LEU A 62 -7.09 -3.43 6.65
CA LEU A 62 -7.94 -3.99 7.68
C LEU A 62 -7.21 -5.03 8.53
N LEU A 63 -6.47 -5.95 7.91
CA LEU A 63 -5.65 -6.93 8.62
C LEU A 63 -4.58 -6.25 9.49
N MET A 64 -3.95 -5.19 8.97
CA MET A 64 -3.00 -4.38 9.73
C MET A 64 -3.67 -3.70 10.93
N VAL A 65 -4.84 -3.10 10.75
CA VAL A 65 -5.61 -2.47 11.83
C VAL A 65 -5.92 -3.49 12.93
N LEU A 66 -6.44 -4.65 12.56
CA LEU A 66 -6.75 -5.73 13.50
C LEU A 66 -5.51 -6.24 14.23
N GLY A 67 -4.43 -6.48 13.48
CA GLY A 67 -3.18 -6.99 14.04
C GLY A 67 -2.51 -6.00 15.00
N LEU A 68 -2.46 -4.72 14.65
CA LEU A 68 -1.95 -3.68 15.55
C LEU A 68 -2.87 -3.45 16.75
N TYR A 69 -4.19 -3.56 16.56
CA TYR A 69 -5.12 -3.54 17.69
C TYR A 69 -4.84 -4.64 18.70
N VAL A 70 -4.62 -5.88 18.23
CA VAL A 70 -4.22 -7.01 19.08
C VAL A 70 -2.86 -6.73 19.74
N ALA A 71 -1.87 -6.25 18.98
CA ALA A 71 -0.54 -5.96 19.50
C ALA A 71 -0.52 -4.90 20.62
N MET A 72 -1.49 -4.00 20.63
CA MET A 72 -1.65 -2.97 21.68
C MET A 72 -2.40 -3.46 22.92
N GLN A 73 -2.92 -4.68 22.96
CA GLN A 73 -3.62 -5.21 24.12
C GLN A 73 -2.65 -5.40 25.30
N PRO A 74 -3.12 -5.15 26.53
CA PRO A 74 -2.32 -5.39 27.73
C PRO A 74 -2.01 -6.88 27.92
N PRO A 75 -0.99 -7.22 28.74
CA PRO A 75 -0.74 -8.58 29.15
C PRO A 75 -1.99 -9.23 29.79
N ASP A 76 -2.25 -10.49 29.43
CA ASP A 76 -3.30 -11.32 29.97
C ASP A 76 -2.73 -12.61 30.58
N LEU A 77 -3.59 -13.49 31.11
CA LEU A 77 -3.17 -14.77 31.69
C LEU A 77 -2.52 -15.71 30.69
N SER A 78 -2.95 -15.65 29.41
CA SER A 78 -2.43 -16.47 28.32
C SER A 78 -1.13 -15.88 27.74
N HIS A 79 -0.99 -14.57 27.77
CA HIS A 79 0.17 -13.83 27.26
C HIS A 79 0.74 -12.86 28.32
N PRO A 80 1.44 -13.41 29.35
CA PRO A 80 1.97 -12.59 30.46
C PRO A 80 3.00 -11.52 30.01
N GLN A 81 3.62 -11.71 28.85
CA GLN A 81 4.60 -10.80 28.24
C GLN A 81 3.95 -9.71 27.39
N GLY A 82 2.61 -9.71 27.25
CA GLY A 82 1.85 -8.81 26.40
C GLY A 82 1.81 -9.26 24.94
N HIS A 83 1.08 -8.49 24.15
CA HIS A 83 0.76 -8.82 22.75
C HIS A 83 1.67 -8.10 21.72
N ALA A 84 2.64 -7.31 22.15
CA ALA A 84 3.51 -6.53 21.25
C ALA A 84 4.27 -7.40 20.23
N ARG A 85 4.46 -8.69 20.51
CA ARG A 85 5.10 -9.66 19.58
C ARG A 85 4.24 -9.98 18.35
N PHE A 86 2.95 -9.63 18.35
CA PHE A 86 2.10 -9.77 17.15
C PHE A 86 2.40 -8.70 16.10
N GLU A 87 2.97 -7.55 16.48
CA GLU A 87 3.29 -6.48 15.54
C GLU A 87 4.23 -6.93 14.39
N PRO A 88 5.35 -7.62 14.63
CA PRO A 88 6.20 -8.14 13.55
C PRO A 88 5.49 -9.10 12.60
N LEU A 89 4.53 -9.91 13.09
CA LEU A 89 3.73 -10.80 12.24
C LEU A 89 2.86 -10.01 11.26
N VAL A 90 2.28 -8.91 11.72
CA VAL A 90 1.51 -8.00 10.85
C VAL A 90 2.43 -7.36 9.80
N GLY A 91 3.61 -6.91 10.20
CA GLY A 91 4.62 -6.40 9.27
C GLY A 91 5.04 -7.43 8.21
N MET A 92 5.13 -8.71 8.59
CA MET A 92 5.40 -9.80 7.66
C MET A 92 4.26 -9.99 6.64
N LEU A 93 3.00 -9.89 7.06
CA LEU A 93 1.86 -9.96 6.13
C LEU A 93 1.90 -8.83 5.10
N VAL A 94 2.21 -7.60 5.53
CA VAL A 94 2.38 -6.46 4.60
C VAL A 94 3.53 -6.75 3.63
N THR A 95 4.67 -7.26 4.10
CA THR A 95 5.80 -7.60 3.23
C THR A 95 5.45 -8.68 2.21
N LEU A 96 4.68 -9.70 2.60
CA LEU A 96 4.22 -10.74 1.68
C LEU A 96 3.27 -10.18 0.62
N SER A 97 2.38 -9.24 0.97
CA SER A 97 1.52 -8.58 -0.01
C SER A 97 2.31 -7.75 -1.01
N MET A 98 3.34 -7.03 -0.56
CA MET A 98 4.25 -6.30 -1.46
C MET A 98 4.98 -7.24 -2.43
N ALA A 99 5.49 -8.39 -1.93
CA ALA A 99 6.17 -9.37 -2.77
C ALA A 99 5.21 -9.97 -3.83
N PHE A 100 3.95 -10.21 -3.45
CA PHE A 100 2.94 -10.67 -4.40
C PHE A 100 2.60 -9.59 -5.44
N ALA A 101 2.44 -8.34 -5.04
CA ALA A 101 2.19 -7.23 -5.95
C ALA A 101 3.36 -7.03 -6.94
N GLY A 102 4.60 -7.12 -6.47
CA GLY A 102 5.80 -7.09 -7.32
C GLY A 102 5.83 -8.25 -8.33
N PHE A 103 5.52 -9.46 -7.89
CA PHE A 103 5.41 -10.61 -8.79
C PHE A 103 4.35 -10.42 -9.89
N GLU A 104 3.15 -9.93 -9.53
CA GLU A 104 2.09 -9.65 -10.50
C GLU A 104 2.50 -8.50 -11.46
N ALA A 105 3.17 -7.48 -10.99
CA ALA A 105 3.70 -6.40 -11.83
C ALA A 105 4.72 -6.93 -12.84
N ALA A 106 5.68 -7.77 -12.41
CA ALA A 106 6.65 -8.43 -13.28
C ALA A 106 5.97 -9.31 -14.33
N ARG A 107 5.01 -10.14 -13.91
CA ARG A 107 4.25 -11.02 -14.78
C ARG A 107 3.48 -10.25 -15.85
N ASN A 108 2.77 -9.19 -15.46
CA ASN A 108 2.02 -8.36 -16.39
C ASN A 108 2.94 -7.63 -17.38
N SER A 109 4.09 -7.15 -16.92
CA SER A 109 5.12 -6.51 -17.74
C SER A 109 5.68 -7.52 -18.77
N TYR A 110 5.93 -8.76 -18.35
CA TYR A 110 6.38 -9.83 -19.26
C TYR A 110 5.35 -10.12 -20.35
N LEU A 111 4.07 -10.27 -19.98
CA LEU A 111 3.01 -10.54 -20.96
C LEU A 111 2.84 -9.40 -21.96
N ARG A 112 2.92 -8.15 -21.52
CA ARG A 112 2.88 -6.97 -22.41
C ARG A 112 4.11 -6.89 -23.31
N TYR A 113 5.29 -7.20 -22.77
CA TYR A 113 6.53 -7.22 -23.55
C TYR A 113 6.47 -8.27 -24.67
N THR A 114 6.02 -9.49 -24.38
CA THR A 114 5.90 -10.57 -25.38
C THR A 114 4.80 -10.31 -26.39
N ALA A 115 3.78 -9.52 -26.03
CA ALA A 115 2.74 -9.07 -26.97
C ALA A 115 3.19 -7.90 -27.87
N GLY A 116 4.44 -7.41 -27.74
CA GLY A 116 4.96 -6.31 -28.55
C GLY A 116 4.70 -4.91 -28.00
N GLY A 117 4.22 -4.81 -26.77
CA GLY A 117 3.83 -3.55 -26.16
C GLY A 117 2.53 -2.97 -26.74
N GLY A 118 2.30 -1.70 -26.54
CA GLY A 118 1.14 -1.00 -27.09
C GLY A 118 1.15 0.47 -26.72
N VAL A 119 0.48 1.28 -27.52
CA VAL A 119 0.25 2.70 -27.20
C VAL A 119 -0.91 2.80 -26.23
N ILE A 120 -0.70 3.47 -25.10
CA ILE A 120 -1.72 3.69 -24.05
C ILE A 120 -2.21 5.12 -24.15
N ALA A 121 -3.53 5.31 -24.28
CA ALA A 121 -4.10 6.64 -24.38
C ALA A 121 -3.83 7.48 -23.10
N LEU A 122 -3.48 8.75 -23.30
CA LEU A 122 -3.37 9.76 -22.23
C LEU A 122 -4.77 10.31 -21.93
N ASP A 123 -5.52 9.59 -21.13
CA ASP A 123 -6.90 9.90 -20.81
C ASP A 123 -7.17 9.88 -19.28
N LEU A 124 -8.42 9.77 -18.89
CA LEU A 124 -8.87 9.70 -17.49
C LEU A 124 -8.10 8.69 -16.61
N PRO A 125 -7.77 7.46 -17.06
CA PRO A 125 -6.90 6.53 -16.34
C PRO A 125 -5.57 7.11 -15.89
N THR A 126 -4.90 7.84 -16.76
CA THR A 126 -3.58 8.45 -16.47
C THR A 126 -3.68 9.53 -15.38
N LEU A 127 -4.75 10.32 -15.40
CA LEU A 127 -5.01 11.33 -14.34
C LEU A 127 -5.26 10.65 -12.99
N VAL A 128 -6.08 9.59 -12.96
CA VAL A 128 -6.35 8.83 -11.74
C VAL A 128 -5.07 8.23 -11.16
N LEU A 129 -4.18 7.73 -12.01
CA LEU A 129 -2.88 7.21 -11.60
C LEU A 129 -2.04 8.26 -10.89
N LEU A 130 -1.93 9.48 -11.45
CA LEU A 130 -1.19 10.59 -10.85
C LEU A 130 -1.79 11.06 -9.52
N LEU A 131 -3.11 11.18 -9.44
CA LEU A 131 -3.80 11.54 -8.20
C LEU A 131 -3.60 10.47 -7.12
N SER A 132 -3.64 9.20 -7.51
CA SER A 132 -3.35 8.07 -6.62
C SER A 132 -1.91 8.12 -6.09
N ALA A 133 -0.94 8.39 -6.97
CA ALA A 133 0.46 8.57 -6.58
C ALA A 133 0.64 9.73 -5.60
N ALA A 134 0.00 10.86 -5.82
CA ALA A 134 0.06 12.01 -4.93
C ALA A 134 -0.52 11.69 -3.53
N LEU A 135 -1.66 11.00 -3.47
CA LEU A 135 -2.25 10.57 -2.21
C LEU A 135 -1.35 9.56 -1.47
N LYS A 136 -0.84 8.54 -2.17
CA LYS A 136 0.12 7.56 -1.60
C LYS A 136 1.40 8.23 -1.11
N ALA A 137 1.91 9.25 -1.80
CA ALA A 137 3.05 10.05 -1.35
C ALA A 137 2.76 10.78 -0.03
N GLY A 138 1.57 11.38 0.11
CA GLY A 138 1.11 12.01 1.35
C GLY A 138 1.00 10.99 2.50
N MET A 139 0.46 9.80 2.22
CA MET A 139 0.39 8.69 3.17
C MET A 139 1.80 8.24 3.60
N TYR A 140 2.71 8.03 2.65
CA TYR A 140 4.11 7.69 2.93
C TYR A 140 4.78 8.66 3.88
N VAL A 141 4.70 9.96 3.61
CA VAL A 141 5.32 11.00 4.45
C VAL A 141 4.73 10.98 5.85
N SER A 142 3.41 10.90 5.98
CA SER A 142 2.70 10.92 7.25
C SER A 142 3.01 9.68 8.08
N ILE A 143 2.86 8.48 7.50
CA ILE A 143 3.09 7.21 8.19
C ILE A 143 4.57 7.03 8.54
N SER A 144 5.50 7.42 7.64
CA SER A 144 6.94 7.36 7.91
C SER A 144 7.36 8.22 9.12
N ARG A 145 6.76 9.41 9.28
CA ARG A 145 6.98 10.26 10.46
C ARG A 145 6.49 9.61 11.74
N ILE A 146 5.32 9.00 11.71
CA ILE A 146 4.74 8.29 12.86
C ILE A 146 5.57 7.04 13.18
N ALA A 147 5.93 6.25 12.17
CA ALA A 147 6.74 5.04 12.32
C ALA A 147 8.08 5.30 13.01
N LYS A 148 8.73 6.43 12.66
CA LYS A 148 9.98 6.86 13.32
C LYS A 148 9.79 7.21 14.79
N LYS A 149 8.67 7.87 15.16
CA LYS A 149 8.37 8.24 16.55
C LYS A 149 8.04 7.02 17.42
N LEU A 150 7.32 6.05 16.83
CA LEU A 150 6.88 4.84 17.54
C LEU A 150 7.91 3.70 17.49
N LEU A 151 8.96 3.83 16.67
CA LEU A 151 9.92 2.76 16.35
C LEU A 151 9.21 1.47 15.89
N SER A 152 8.05 1.61 15.24
CA SER A 152 7.20 0.51 14.81
C SER A 152 7.71 -0.09 13.49
N PRO A 153 8.10 -1.37 13.48
CA PRO A 153 8.54 -2.04 12.25
C PRO A 153 7.38 -2.20 11.25
N THR A 154 6.17 -2.47 11.71
CA THR A 154 4.97 -2.60 10.86
C THR A 154 4.65 -1.29 10.15
N LEU A 155 4.60 -0.16 10.87
CA LEU A 155 4.35 1.14 10.24
C LEU A 155 5.47 1.55 9.28
N LYS A 156 6.72 1.15 9.58
CA LYS A 156 7.84 1.38 8.65
C LYS A 156 7.67 0.59 7.36
N THR A 157 7.21 -0.65 7.43
CA THR A 157 6.92 -1.49 6.25
C THR A 157 5.74 -0.91 5.47
N THR A 158 4.66 -0.52 6.14
CA THR A 158 3.50 0.13 5.51
C THR A 158 3.87 1.45 4.82
N ALA A 159 4.76 2.24 5.41
CA ALA A 159 5.27 3.43 4.74
C ALA A 159 6.06 3.09 3.46
N ARG A 160 6.90 2.05 3.49
CA ARG A 160 7.65 1.59 2.30
C ARG A 160 6.73 1.05 1.21
N ASP A 161 5.66 0.37 1.59
CA ASP A 161 4.61 -0.08 0.68
C ASP A 161 4.00 1.10 -0.09
N ASN A 162 3.56 2.15 0.62
CA ASN A 162 3.06 3.37 -0.02
C ASN A 162 4.12 4.04 -0.93
N LEU A 163 5.40 4.01 -0.56
CA LEU A 163 6.47 4.53 -1.43
C LEU A 163 6.64 3.67 -2.69
N SER A 164 6.57 2.35 -2.56
CA SER A 164 6.60 1.43 -3.70
C SER A 164 5.47 1.73 -4.68
N ASP A 165 4.25 1.95 -4.18
CA ASP A 165 3.09 2.32 -4.99
C ASP A 165 3.30 3.67 -5.73
N VAL A 166 3.93 4.65 -5.08
CA VAL A 166 4.30 5.93 -5.74
C VAL A 166 5.28 5.68 -6.88
N LEU A 167 6.33 4.89 -6.64
CA LEU A 167 7.34 4.58 -7.66
C LEU A 167 6.73 3.81 -8.84
N THR A 168 5.88 2.84 -8.55
CA THR A 168 5.15 2.07 -9.56
C THR A 168 4.25 2.97 -10.40
N SER A 169 3.51 3.88 -9.76
CA SER A 169 2.63 4.83 -10.46
C SER A 169 3.42 5.82 -11.32
N LEU A 170 4.55 6.31 -10.84
CA LEU A 170 5.43 7.19 -11.62
C LEU A 170 6.06 6.47 -12.80
N ALA A 171 6.53 5.24 -12.60
CA ALA A 171 7.10 4.45 -13.70
C ALA A 171 6.04 4.08 -14.74
N ALA A 172 4.82 3.71 -14.31
CA ALA A 172 3.71 3.49 -15.22
C ALA A 172 3.38 4.76 -16.03
N PHE A 173 3.38 5.94 -15.39
CA PHE A 173 3.17 7.21 -16.07
C PHE A 173 4.28 7.50 -17.11
N LEU A 174 5.54 7.29 -16.73
CA LEU A 174 6.68 7.44 -17.66
C LEU A 174 6.63 6.40 -18.78
N GLY A 175 6.18 5.18 -18.48
CA GLY A 175 5.95 4.12 -19.46
C GLY A 175 4.89 4.52 -20.50
N VAL A 176 3.76 5.10 -20.04
CA VAL A 176 2.70 5.61 -20.91
C VAL A 176 3.23 6.73 -21.84
N ILE A 177 3.97 7.69 -21.30
CA ILE A 177 4.61 8.74 -22.11
C ILE A 177 5.60 8.11 -23.10
N GLY A 178 6.47 7.22 -22.62
CA GLY A 178 7.46 6.54 -23.45
C GLY A 178 6.83 5.71 -24.57
N SER A 179 5.71 5.03 -24.31
CA SER A 179 4.99 4.25 -25.33
C SER A 179 4.39 5.10 -26.43
N ASN A 180 3.99 6.34 -26.11
CA ASN A 180 3.39 7.28 -27.06
C ASN A 180 4.44 8.05 -27.90
N PHE A 181 5.58 8.40 -27.30
CA PHE A 181 6.54 9.32 -27.93
C PHE A 181 7.87 8.66 -28.34
N ILE A 182 8.22 7.50 -27.80
CA ILE A 182 9.52 6.86 -28.03
C ILE A 182 9.37 5.48 -28.69
N HIS A 183 8.80 4.51 -27.96
CA HIS A 183 8.66 3.13 -28.45
C HIS A 183 7.57 2.36 -27.68
N PRO A 184 6.73 1.54 -28.33
CA PRO A 184 5.65 0.77 -27.69
C PRO A 184 6.10 -0.14 -26.52
N LEU A 185 7.37 -0.53 -26.46
CA LEU A 185 7.93 -1.35 -25.38
C LEU A 185 8.34 -0.54 -24.14
N ALA A 186 8.25 0.79 -24.16
CA ALA A 186 8.64 1.62 -23.00
C ALA A 186 7.79 1.33 -21.76
N ASP A 187 6.47 1.08 -21.94
CA ASP A 187 5.57 0.74 -20.82
C ASP A 187 5.94 -0.60 -20.15
N PRO A 188 6.06 -1.73 -20.86
CA PRO A 188 6.48 -2.97 -20.21
C PRO A 188 7.88 -2.91 -19.59
N VAL A 189 8.82 -2.17 -20.18
CA VAL A 189 10.17 -1.98 -19.60
C VAL A 189 10.07 -1.18 -18.28
N ALA A 190 9.29 -0.10 -18.25
CA ALA A 190 9.04 0.65 -17.03
C ALA A 190 8.40 -0.22 -15.94
N GLY A 191 7.45 -1.09 -16.30
CA GLY A 191 6.83 -2.05 -15.40
C GLY A 191 7.82 -3.04 -14.80
N PHE A 192 8.80 -3.52 -15.57
CA PHE A 192 9.86 -4.39 -15.05
C PHE A 192 10.80 -3.69 -14.07
N VAL A 193 11.09 -2.41 -14.28
CA VAL A 193 12.00 -1.65 -13.41
C VAL A 193 11.45 -1.47 -11.99
N VAL A 194 10.12 -1.49 -11.83
CA VAL A 194 9.47 -1.29 -10.52
C VAL A 194 8.91 -2.55 -9.89
N ALA A 195 8.92 -3.67 -10.60
CA ALA A 195 8.53 -4.98 -10.08
C ALA A 195 9.60 -5.56 -9.15
#